data_14623e946a7b21a9ea054ef057133b2e
#
_entry.id   14623e946a7b21a9ea054ef057133b2e
#
_cell.length_a   1.000
_cell.length_b   1.000
_cell.length_c   1.000
_cell.angle_alpha   90.00
_cell.angle_beta   90.00
_cell.angle_gamma   90.00
#
_symmetry.space_group_name_H-M   'P 1'
#
loop_
_entity.id
_entity.type
_entity.pdbx_description
1 polymer ?
#
loop_
_entity_poly.entity_id
_entity_poly.type
_entity_poly.pdbx_seq_one_letter_code
_entity_poly.pdbx_strand_id
1 'polypeptide(L)'
;MFHKQQHLRPIFPQRPQPPSPTAPQEKTSFTFKLTEEQQIILADILSRGNYRPIQVPYTTVAAETDECKIAIYTSGKCLVQGRGAKDFVTFVLEPNVLEQVGVGYEETLNPEQFQPHIGVDESGKGDYFGPLVIAAAYTDGALAKKMMAIGVRDSKNISSDKRIFELGREIRKMLDKRFSIVAIGANAYNRLYGKMKNVNLVLAWGHARAIENILPLVPDCPRAISDQFGRKELIQRALMSKGRQIDLQQRHKAESDVAVAAASILAREAFLNGMRSLQDKYRQRFPKGASEQVVEAAKQLVEKNGPDVLLHTAKCHFKTTDVVLGSGGMKRLMTEVAQTRNIEHSTSNTQH
;
A
#
# COMPACT_ATOMS: atom_id res chain seq x y z
N MET A 1 70.36 -2.31 -40.67
CA MET A 1 69.97 -2.71 -39.30
C MET A 1 68.84 -1.82 -38.85
N PHE A 2 67.57 -2.29 -38.95
CA PHE A 2 66.43 -1.54 -38.53
C PHE A 2 65.90 -2.18 -37.23
N HIS A 3 65.98 -1.43 -36.11
CA HIS A 3 65.39 -1.80 -34.82
C HIS A 3 63.89 -1.54 -34.83
N LYS A 4 63.06 -2.58 -34.72
CA LYS A 4 61.63 -2.47 -34.46
C LYS A 4 61.41 -2.17 -32.96
N GLN A 5 60.97 -0.98 -32.63
CA GLN A 5 60.43 -0.68 -31.29
C GLN A 5 59.03 -1.31 -31.16
N GLN A 6 58.89 -2.21 -30.19
CA GLN A 6 57.61 -2.74 -29.77
C GLN A 6 56.96 -1.77 -28.80
N HIS A 7 55.81 -1.17 -29.18
CA HIS A 7 54.97 -0.38 -28.30
C HIS A 7 54.18 -1.30 -27.35
N LEU A 8 54.56 -1.30 -26.09
CA LEU A 8 53.79 -1.91 -25.00
C LEU A 8 52.52 -1.09 -24.77
N ARG A 9 51.34 -1.68 -24.96
CA ARG A 9 50.05 -1.07 -24.61
C ARG A 9 49.87 -1.08 -23.07
N PRO A 10 49.38 0.02 -22.43
CA PRO A 10 49.15 0.04 -21.00
C PRO A 10 48.00 -0.92 -20.67
N ILE A 11 48.21 -1.78 -19.65
CA ILE A 11 47.20 -2.64 -19.07
C ILE A 11 46.39 -1.79 -18.12
N PHE A 12 45.16 -1.40 -18.50
CA PHE A 12 44.21 -0.77 -17.60
C PHE A 12 43.62 -1.85 -16.66
N PRO A 13 43.51 -1.60 -15.36
CA PRO A 13 42.82 -2.50 -14.46
C PRO A 13 41.33 -2.60 -14.84
N GLN A 14 40.88 -3.84 -15.05
CA GLN A 14 39.44 -4.08 -15.33
C GLN A 14 38.60 -3.62 -14.15
N ARG A 15 37.55 -2.82 -14.42
CA ARG A 15 36.55 -2.49 -13.42
C ARG A 15 35.93 -3.77 -12.88
N PRO A 16 35.72 -3.88 -11.56
CA PRO A 16 35.01 -5.03 -10.98
C PRO A 16 33.63 -5.13 -11.64
N GLN A 17 33.30 -6.30 -12.13
CA GLN A 17 31.98 -6.59 -12.69
C GLN A 17 30.94 -6.43 -11.58
N PRO A 18 29.76 -5.85 -11.86
CA PRO A 18 28.69 -5.81 -10.90
C PRO A 18 28.29 -7.25 -10.53
N PRO A 19 27.94 -7.50 -9.25
CA PRO A 19 27.52 -8.84 -8.82
C PRO A 19 26.34 -9.29 -9.67
N SER A 20 26.37 -10.55 -10.07
CA SER A 20 25.30 -11.21 -10.82
C SER A 20 23.97 -11.01 -10.11
N PRO A 21 22.85 -10.85 -10.83
CA PRO A 21 21.54 -10.70 -10.21
C PRO A 21 21.27 -11.92 -9.32
N THR A 22 21.15 -11.68 -8.01
CA THR A 22 20.76 -12.69 -7.01
C THR A 22 19.42 -13.29 -7.45
N ALA A 23 19.35 -14.60 -7.53
CA ALA A 23 18.11 -15.33 -7.76
C ALA A 23 17.02 -14.85 -6.78
N PRO A 24 15.73 -14.87 -7.14
CA PRO A 24 14.65 -14.44 -6.26
C PRO A 24 14.75 -15.24 -4.96
N GLN A 25 14.90 -14.53 -3.83
CA GLN A 25 14.93 -15.17 -2.51
C GLN A 25 13.57 -15.82 -2.28
N GLU A 26 13.52 -17.11 -2.17
CA GLU A 26 12.30 -17.85 -1.83
C GLU A 26 11.81 -17.41 -0.45
N LYS A 27 10.48 -17.40 -0.29
CA LYS A 27 9.84 -17.04 0.98
C LYS A 27 10.22 -18.08 2.04
N THR A 28 10.95 -17.65 3.06
CA THR A 28 11.48 -18.50 4.13
C THR A 28 10.69 -18.41 5.43
N SER A 29 9.51 -17.77 5.43
CA SER A 29 8.68 -17.63 6.64
C SER A 29 7.19 -17.60 6.28
N PHE A 30 6.41 -18.43 6.97
CA PHE A 30 4.96 -18.56 6.83
C PHE A 30 4.29 -18.50 8.19
N THR A 31 3.11 -17.89 8.26
CA THR A 31 2.33 -17.77 9.49
C THR A 31 0.88 -18.13 9.21
N PHE A 32 0.32 -19.01 10.05
CA PHE A 32 -1.07 -19.48 9.97
C PHE A 32 -1.76 -19.28 11.32
N LYS A 33 -3.08 -19.14 11.29
CA LYS A 33 -3.92 -19.22 12.48
C LYS A 33 -4.58 -20.60 12.46
N LEU A 34 -4.28 -21.43 13.45
CA LEU A 34 -4.80 -22.80 13.55
C LEU A 34 -5.96 -22.86 14.54
N THR A 35 -6.96 -23.69 14.25
CA THR A 35 -7.97 -24.10 15.24
C THR A 35 -7.33 -25.02 16.26
N GLU A 36 -8.01 -25.30 17.39
CA GLU A 36 -7.52 -26.24 18.41
C GLU A 36 -7.31 -27.63 17.85
N GLU A 37 -8.23 -28.13 17.02
CA GLU A 37 -8.12 -29.41 16.34
C GLU A 37 -6.88 -29.45 15.41
N GLN A 38 -6.67 -28.42 14.62
CA GLN A 38 -5.50 -28.32 13.74
C GLN A 38 -4.18 -28.25 14.50
N GLN A 39 -4.16 -27.62 15.69
CA GLN A 39 -2.99 -27.59 16.55
C GLN A 39 -2.65 -29.00 17.09
N ILE A 40 -3.67 -29.78 17.48
CA ILE A 40 -3.51 -31.15 17.94
C ILE A 40 -2.96 -32.04 16.81
N ILE A 41 -3.55 -31.96 15.62
CA ILE A 41 -3.08 -32.72 14.44
C ILE A 41 -1.62 -32.40 14.12
N LEU A 42 -1.26 -31.11 14.09
CA LEU A 42 0.11 -30.70 13.81
C LEU A 42 1.08 -31.15 14.89
N ALA A 43 0.70 -31.06 16.16
CA ALA A 43 1.51 -31.54 17.28
C ALA A 43 1.78 -33.05 17.18
N ASP A 44 0.77 -33.83 16.78
CA ASP A 44 0.88 -35.27 16.56
C ASP A 44 1.85 -35.57 15.40
N ILE A 45 1.73 -34.88 14.27
CA ILE A 45 2.65 -35.00 13.12
C ILE A 45 4.10 -34.70 13.54
N LEU A 46 4.32 -33.61 14.27
CA LEU A 46 5.65 -33.22 14.73
C LEU A 46 6.25 -34.22 15.73
N SER A 47 5.41 -34.86 16.56
CA SER A 47 5.86 -35.86 17.55
C SER A 47 6.25 -37.20 16.93
N ARG A 48 5.60 -37.60 15.82
CA ARG A 48 5.82 -38.86 15.12
C ARG A 48 6.84 -38.77 14.00
N GLY A 49 7.05 -37.55 13.49
CA GLY A 49 7.95 -37.30 12.38
C GLY A 49 9.41 -37.12 12.81
N ASN A 50 10.27 -36.87 11.84
CA ASN A 50 11.72 -36.67 12.05
C ASN A 50 12.04 -35.21 12.44
N TYR A 51 11.34 -34.70 13.48
CA TYR A 51 11.48 -33.32 13.99
C TYR A 51 12.09 -33.34 15.38
N ARG A 52 13.09 -32.47 15.61
CA ARG A 52 13.72 -32.30 16.93
C ARG A 52 12.90 -31.33 17.77
N PRO A 53 12.37 -31.72 18.95
CA PRO A 53 11.70 -30.79 19.85
C PRO A 53 12.64 -29.68 20.30
N ILE A 54 12.15 -28.43 20.33
CA ILE A 54 12.88 -27.26 20.83
C ILE A 54 12.00 -26.47 21.78
N GLN A 55 12.65 -25.71 22.67
CA GLN A 55 11.92 -24.77 23.53
C GLN A 55 11.89 -23.38 22.92
N VAL A 56 10.68 -22.83 22.76
CA VAL A 56 10.43 -21.44 22.30
C VAL A 56 9.46 -20.81 23.28
N PRO A 57 9.71 -19.60 23.78
CA PRO A 57 8.81 -18.92 24.69
C PRO A 57 7.40 -18.76 24.10
N TYR A 58 6.39 -18.93 24.95
CA TYR A 58 4.96 -18.79 24.60
C TYR A 58 4.45 -19.76 23.53
N THR A 59 5.08 -20.92 23.37
CA THR A 59 4.60 -21.97 22.46
C THR A 59 4.01 -23.15 23.24
N THR A 60 3.02 -23.81 22.64
CA THR A 60 2.47 -25.09 23.09
C THR A 60 3.32 -26.25 22.57
N VAL A 61 3.79 -26.12 21.32
CA VAL A 61 4.69 -27.09 20.67
C VAL A 61 5.66 -26.31 19.77
N ALA A 62 6.94 -26.72 19.81
CA ALA A 62 7.91 -26.23 18.85
C ALA A 62 8.90 -27.35 18.50
N ALA A 63 9.24 -27.45 17.23
CA ALA A 63 10.16 -28.43 16.68
C ALA A 63 10.94 -27.87 15.49
N GLU A 64 12.06 -28.51 15.16
CA GLU A 64 12.89 -28.10 14.02
C GLU A 64 13.45 -29.29 13.25
N THR A 65 13.78 -29.04 12.00
CA THR A 65 14.68 -29.84 11.18
C THR A 65 15.91 -29.00 10.84
N ASP A 66 16.85 -29.55 10.09
CA ASP A 66 18.02 -28.78 9.61
C ASP A 66 17.62 -27.65 8.64
N GLU A 67 16.41 -27.69 8.09
CA GLU A 67 15.94 -26.76 7.07
C GLU A 67 14.78 -25.85 7.50
N CYS A 68 13.99 -26.23 8.48
CA CYS A 68 12.90 -25.41 8.97
C CYS A 68 12.63 -25.56 10.46
N LYS A 69 12.08 -24.49 11.05
CA LYS A 69 11.61 -24.39 12.42
C LYS A 69 10.11 -24.16 12.43
N ILE A 70 9.39 -24.94 13.22
CA ILE A 70 7.94 -24.88 13.36
C ILE A 70 7.61 -24.55 14.81
N ALA A 71 6.76 -23.57 15.04
CA ALA A 71 6.33 -23.16 16.40
C ALA A 71 4.85 -22.88 16.43
N ILE A 72 4.11 -23.53 17.33
CA ILE A 72 2.70 -23.32 17.63
C ILE A 72 2.63 -22.49 18.91
N TYR A 73 2.15 -21.26 18.83
CA TYR A 73 2.04 -20.37 19.97
C TYR A 73 0.72 -20.61 20.72
N THR A 74 0.71 -20.28 22.01
CA THR A 74 -0.49 -20.35 22.88
C THR A 74 -1.69 -19.55 22.34
N SER A 75 -1.44 -18.57 21.49
CA SER A 75 -2.46 -17.82 20.76
C SER A 75 -3.10 -18.58 19.60
N GLY A 76 -2.68 -19.81 19.32
CA GLY A 76 -3.07 -20.59 18.15
C GLY A 76 -2.40 -20.17 16.85
N LYS A 77 -1.38 -19.31 16.91
CA LYS A 77 -0.57 -18.91 15.77
C LYS A 77 0.50 -19.96 15.50
N CYS A 78 0.61 -20.43 14.27
CA CYS A 78 1.69 -21.32 13.82
C CYS A 78 2.66 -20.53 12.95
N LEU A 79 3.94 -20.60 13.27
CA LEU A 79 5.03 -19.99 12.52
C LEU A 79 5.94 -21.09 11.98
N VAL A 80 6.18 -21.07 10.67
CA VAL A 80 7.10 -21.96 9.97
C VAL A 80 8.18 -21.11 9.33
N GLN A 81 9.45 -21.36 9.68
CA GLN A 81 10.59 -20.55 9.21
C GLN A 81 11.76 -21.44 8.77
N GLY A 82 12.53 -20.98 7.77
CA GLY A 82 13.72 -21.65 7.25
C GLY A 82 13.63 -21.85 5.73
N ARG A 83 14.72 -22.32 5.14
CA ARG A 83 14.78 -22.57 3.69
C ARG A 83 13.83 -23.69 3.24
N GLY A 84 13.57 -24.70 4.07
CA GLY A 84 12.60 -25.76 3.84
C GLY A 84 11.18 -25.42 4.28
N ALA A 85 10.90 -24.18 4.72
CA ALA A 85 9.58 -23.79 5.23
C ALA A 85 8.48 -23.92 4.17
N LYS A 86 8.77 -23.61 2.92
CA LYS A 86 7.83 -23.75 1.81
C LYS A 86 7.43 -25.20 1.60
N ASP A 87 8.40 -26.11 1.57
CA ASP A 87 8.17 -27.55 1.38
C ASP A 87 7.36 -28.13 2.53
N PHE A 88 7.70 -27.77 3.78
CA PHE A 88 6.94 -28.19 4.95
C PHE A 88 5.46 -27.72 4.84
N VAL A 89 5.24 -26.47 4.46
CA VAL A 89 3.87 -25.95 4.30
C VAL A 89 3.15 -26.70 3.18
N THR A 90 3.75 -26.82 2.01
CA THR A 90 3.12 -27.42 0.84
C THR A 90 2.83 -28.93 1.00
N PHE A 91 3.75 -29.67 1.60
CA PHE A 91 3.66 -31.14 1.63
C PHE A 91 3.20 -31.70 2.98
N VAL A 92 3.25 -30.92 4.06
CA VAL A 92 2.88 -31.39 5.39
C VAL A 92 1.72 -30.59 5.96
N LEU A 93 1.84 -29.27 6.09
CA LEU A 93 0.85 -28.44 6.79
C LEU A 93 -0.47 -28.33 6.02
N GLU A 94 -0.39 -27.96 4.73
CA GLU A 94 -1.61 -27.76 3.93
C GLU A 94 -2.42 -29.03 3.73
N PRO A 95 -1.87 -30.16 3.27
CA PRO A 95 -2.66 -31.35 3.00
C PRO A 95 -3.15 -32.08 4.25
N ASN A 96 -2.37 -32.07 5.35
CA ASN A 96 -2.65 -32.91 6.50
C ASN A 96 -3.28 -32.15 7.70
N VAL A 97 -3.17 -30.81 7.72
CA VAL A 97 -3.62 -30.00 8.87
C VAL A 97 -4.66 -28.97 8.44
N LEU A 98 -4.40 -28.28 7.33
CA LEU A 98 -5.32 -27.23 6.85
C LEU A 98 -6.38 -27.79 5.91
N GLU A 99 -6.20 -29.00 5.41
CA GLU A 99 -7.05 -29.63 4.36
C GLU A 99 -7.25 -28.72 3.14
N GLN A 100 -6.24 -27.89 2.85
CA GLN A 100 -6.22 -26.91 1.78
C GLN A 100 -4.89 -27.00 1.08
N VAL A 101 -4.88 -26.69 -0.22
CA VAL A 101 -3.67 -26.61 -1.04
C VAL A 101 -3.54 -25.18 -1.50
N GLY A 102 -2.54 -24.44 -0.99
CA GLY A 102 -2.41 -23.00 -1.22
C GLY A 102 -1.03 -22.57 -1.70
N VAL A 103 0.03 -22.95 -0.99
CA VAL A 103 1.38 -22.50 -1.30
C VAL A 103 1.94 -23.21 -2.55
N GLY A 104 2.26 -22.43 -3.56
CA GLY A 104 2.76 -22.93 -4.85
C GLY A 104 1.67 -23.24 -5.88
N TYR A 105 0.40 -23.20 -5.48
CA TYR A 105 -0.76 -23.40 -6.36
C TYR A 105 -1.62 -22.12 -6.49
N GLU A 106 -1.10 -20.97 -6.06
CA GLU A 106 -1.83 -19.70 -6.05
C GLU A 106 -2.42 -19.37 -7.43
N GLU A 107 -1.70 -19.70 -8.52
CA GLU A 107 -2.16 -19.46 -9.89
C GLU A 107 -3.36 -20.36 -10.25
N THR A 108 -3.40 -21.59 -9.74
CA THR A 108 -4.50 -22.53 -9.97
C THR A 108 -5.71 -22.20 -9.11
N LEU A 109 -5.51 -21.80 -7.87
CA LEU A 109 -6.58 -21.48 -6.91
C LEU A 109 -7.20 -20.11 -7.16
N ASN A 110 -6.40 -19.14 -7.60
CA ASN A 110 -6.82 -17.77 -7.84
C ASN A 110 -6.32 -17.26 -9.20
N PRO A 111 -6.71 -17.89 -10.31
CA PRO A 111 -6.20 -17.57 -11.65
C PRO A 111 -6.45 -16.11 -12.04
N GLU A 112 -7.50 -15.49 -11.50
CA GLU A 112 -7.82 -14.09 -11.77
C GLU A 112 -6.74 -13.11 -11.32
N GLN A 113 -5.98 -13.40 -10.25
CA GLN A 113 -4.91 -12.52 -9.77
C GLN A 113 -3.73 -12.45 -10.75
N PHE A 114 -3.62 -13.43 -11.64
CA PHE A 114 -2.54 -13.52 -12.62
C PHE A 114 -2.94 -13.02 -14.01
N GLN A 115 -4.21 -12.66 -14.19
CA GLN A 115 -4.67 -12.02 -15.43
C GLN A 115 -4.36 -10.51 -15.38
N PRO A 116 -4.18 -9.85 -16.55
CA PRO A 116 -3.98 -8.41 -16.62
C PRO A 116 -5.11 -7.63 -15.95
N HIS A 117 -4.77 -6.76 -15.00
CA HIS A 117 -5.72 -5.85 -14.35
C HIS A 117 -5.02 -4.70 -13.62
N ILE A 118 -5.79 -3.68 -13.25
CA ILE A 118 -5.38 -2.55 -12.43
C ILE A 118 -5.98 -2.71 -11.03
N GLY A 119 -5.16 -2.70 -9.97
CA GLY A 119 -5.61 -2.58 -8.60
C GLY A 119 -5.59 -1.12 -8.15
N VAL A 120 -6.59 -0.69 -7.37
CA VAL A 120 -6.69 0.68 -6.84
C VAL A 120 -7.01 0.66 -5.36
N ASP A 121 -6.31 1.49 -4.59
CA ASP A 121 -6.58 1.68 -3.15
C ASP A 121 -6.21 3.09 -2.71
N GLU A 122 -6.62 3.47 -1.49
CA GLU A 122 -6.40 4.79 -0.91
C GLU A 122 -5.71 4.75 0.46
N SER A 123 -5.08 5.87 0.82
CA SER A 123 -4.54 6.13 2.16
C SER A 123 -4.85 7.55 2.62
N GLY A 124 -5.00 7.75 3.91
CA GLY A 124 -5.27 9.06 4.49
C GLY A 124 -6.75 9.45 4.60
N LYS A 125 -7.70 8.59 4.21
CA LYS A 125 -9.14 8.84 4.29
C LYS A 125 -9.62 9.07 5.72
N GLY A 126 -9.11 8.27 6.67
CA GLY A 126 -9.46 8.35 8.09
C GLY A 126 -8.57 9.31 8.91
N ASP A 127 -7.61 9.98 8.28
CA ASP A 127 -6.68 10.86 8.96
C ASP A 127 -7.09 12.32 8.79
N TYR A 128 -7.15 13.05 9.90
CA TYR A 128 -7.46 14.49 9.88
C TYR A 128 -6.39 15.28 9.15
N PHE A 129 -5.12 15.07 9.49
CA PHE A 129 -3.99 15.72 8.85
C PHE A 129 -3.53 15.02 7.57
N GLY A 130 -2.85 15.78 6.72
CA GLY A 130 -2.17 15.26 5.54
C GLY A 130 -3.08 15.05 4.33
N PRO A 131 -2.51 14.52 3.25
CA PRO A 131 -3.22 14.33 2.01
C PRO A 131 -4.22 13.17 2.07
N LEU A 132 -5.18 13.16 1.14
CA LEU A 132 -5.82 11.94 0.68
C LEU A 132 -5.04 11.45 -0.53
N VAL A 133 -4.57 10.21 -0.50
CA VAL A 133 -3.78 9.62 -1.58
C VAL A 133 -4.50 8.43 -2.15
N ILE A 134 -4.70 8.43 -3.45
CA ILE A 134 -5.18 7.27 -4.20
C ILE A 134 -4.03 6.79 -5.08
N ALA A 135 -3.79 5.48 -5.09
CA ALA A 135 -2.84 4.88 -6.00
C ALA A 135 -3.51 3.79 -6.84
N ALA A 136 -2.97 3.59 -8.03
CA ALA A 136 -3.33 2.50 -8.90
C ALA A 136 -2.06 1.79 -9.38
N ALA A 137 -2.11 0.47 -9.51
CA ALA A 137 -1.00 -0.37 -9.94
C ALA A 137 -1.50 -1.41 -10.94
N TYR A 138 -0.82 -1.51 -12.08
CA TYR A 138 -1.10 -2.55 -13.06
C TYR A 138 -0.38 -3.84 -12.69
N THR A 139 -1.01 -4.97 -12.98
CA THR A 139 -0.34 -6.28 -12.91
C THR A 139 -0.73 -7.18 -14.08
N ASP A 140 0.11 -8.16 -14.31
CA ASP A 140 -0.09 -9.34 -15.15
C ASP A 140 0.50 -10.54 -14.43
N GLY A 141 0.42 -11.73 -15.01
CA GLY A 141 0.89 -12.95 -14.37
C GLY A 141 2.37 -12.92 -13.95
N ALA A 142 3.24 -12.29 -14.74
CA ALA A 142 4.67 -12.19 -14.43
C ALA A 142 4.93 -11.19 -13.30
N LEU A 143 4.26 -10.04 -13.32
CA LEU A 143 4.35 -9.02 -12.26
C LEU A 143 3.74 -9.52 -10.95
N ALA A 144 2.58 -10.19 -11.01
CA ALA A 144 1.93 -10.77 -9.83
C ALA A 144 2.90 -11.70 -9.08
N LYS A 145 3.52 -12.65 -9.79
CA LYS A 145 4.52 -13.58 -9.20
C LYS A 145 5.67 -12.83 -8.55
N LYS A 146 6.24 -11.82 -9.23
CA LYS A 146 7.35 -11.00 -8.68
C LYS A 146 6.93 -10.22 -7.43
N MET A 147 5.76 -9.58 -7.45
CA MET A 147 5.24 -8.82 -6.31
C MET A 147 4.95 -9.74 -5.11
N MET A 148 4.33 -10.89 -5.34
CA MET A 148 4.09 -11.89 -4.30
C MET A 148 5.41 -12.40 -3.68
N ALA A 149 6.45 -12.64 -4.48
CA ALA A 149 7.75 -13.12 -4.01
C ALA A 149 8.42 -12.15 -3.04
N ILE A 150 8.25 -10.82 -3.20
CA ILE A 150 8.78 -9.82 -2.26
C ILE A 150 7.85 -9.53 -1.07
N GLY A 151 6.72 -10.23 -0.98
CA GLY A 151 5.77 -10.14 0.14
C GLY A 151 4.68 -9.07 -0.04
N VAL A 152 4.39 -8.65 -1.27
CA VAL A 152 3.22 -7.84 -1.59
C VAL A 152 1.98 -8.72 -1.47
N ARG A 153 1.46 -8.80 -0.27
CA ARG A 153 0.16 -9.41 0.10
C ARG A 153 -0.39 -8.54 1.21
N ASP A 154 -1.62 -8.43 1.44
CA ASP A 154 -2.25 -7.81 2.60
C ASP A 154 -1.43 -6.66 3.28
N SER A 155 -1.48 -5.46 2.69
CA SER A 155 -0.72 -4.30 3.16
C SER A 155 -1.13 -3.83 4.57
N LYS A 156 -2.33 -4.16 5.04
CA LYS A 156 -2.82 -3.81 6.39
C LYS A 156 -2.00 -4.47 7.50
N ASN A 157 -1.39 -5.62 7.19
CA ASN A 157 -0.52 -6.35 8.12
C ASN A 157 0.94 -5.85 8.16
N ILE A 158 1.29 -4.84 7.36
CA ILE A 158 2.63 -4.24 7.39
C ILE A 158 2.66 -3.17 8.49
N SER A 159 3.17 -3.54 9.68
CA SER A 159 3.24 -2.62 10.83
C SER A 159 4.35 -1.57 10.70
N SER A 160 5.43 -1.87 9.98
CA SER A 160 6.62 -1.01 9.87
C SER A 160 6.54 -0.03 8.70
N ASP A 161 6.60 1.27 9.00
CA ASP A 161 6.69 2.31 7.97
C ASP A 161 7.98 2.14 7.12
N LYS A 162 9.09 1.66 7.72
CA LYS A 162 10.33 1.33 6.98
C LYS A 162 10.06 0.29 5.89
N ARG A 163 9.32 -0.78 6.22
CA ARG A 163 8.98 -1.83 5.26
C ARG A 163 8.08 -1.32 4.13
N ILE A 164 7.17 -0.38 4.42
CA ILE A 164 6.36 0.29 3.39
C ILE A 164 7.24 1.02 2.38
N PHE A 165 8.26 1.76 2.83
CA PHE A 165 9.18 2.46 1.93
C PHE A 165 10.04 1.51 1.10
N GLU A 166 10.49 0.40 1.70
CA GLU A 166 11.26 -0.64 0.97
C GLU A 166 10.41 -1.26 -0.13
N LEU A 167 9.21 -1.75 0.21
CA LEU A 167 8.29 -2.35 -0.75
C LEU A 167 7.83 -1.36 -1.82
N GLY A 168 7.50 -0.11 -1.45
CA GLY A 168 7.11 0.93 -2.40
C GLY A 168 8.18 1.18 -3.45
N ARG A 169 9.46 1.19 -3.05
CA ARG A 169 10.60 1.32 -3.97
C ARG A 169 10.69 0.14 -4.94
N GLU A 170 10.58 -1.09 -4.45
CA GLU A 170 10.65 -2.29 -5.29
C GLU A 170 9.45 -2.37 -6.24
N ILE A 171 8.24 -2.06 -5.77
CA ILE A 171 7.03 -2.01 -6.60
C ILE A 171 7.22 -1.00 -7.74
N ARG A 172 7.67 0.23 -7.45
CA ARG A 172 7.92 1.25 -8.48
C ARG A 172 8.92 0.77 -9.53
N LYS A 173 10.00 0.11 -9.09
CA LYS A 173 11.01 -0.45 -9.99
C LYS A 173 10.44 -1.55 -10.89
N MET A 174 9.58 -2.42 -10.35
CA MET A 174 8.95 -3.50 -11.14
C MET A 174 7.90 -2.99 -12.11
N LEU A 175 7.10 -2.01 -11.68
CA LEU A 175 6.01 -1.47 -12.49
C LEU A 175 6.50 -0.47 -13.54
N ASP A 176 7.69 0.12 -13.35
CA ASP A 176 8.22 1.22 -14.16
C ASP A 176 7.21 2.38 -14.18
N LYS A 177 6.54 2.61 -15.29
CA LYS A 177 5.51 3.67 -15.45
C LYS A 177 4.07 3.17 -15.24
N ARG A 178 3.86 1.86 -15.07
CA ARG A 178 2.53 1.23 -14.99
C ARG A 178 1.90 1.34 -13.60
N PHE A 179 2.03 2.50 -12.98
CA PHE A 179 1.34 2.88 -11.75
C PHE A 179 0.99 4.37 -11.78
N SER A 180 0.04 4.76 -10.95
CA SER A 180 -0.34 6.17 -10.78
C SER A 180 -0.52 6.48 -9.30
N ILE A 181 -0.14 7.70 -8.89
CA ILE A 181 -0.38 8.22 -7.54
C ILE A 181 -1.04 9.58 -7.68
N VAL A 182 -2.25 9.68 -7.18
CA VAL A 182 -3.04 10.91 -7.10
C VAL A 182 -3.03 11.39 -5.66
N ALA A 183 -2.08 12.26 -5.33
CA ALA A 183 -1.97 12.86 -3.99
C ALA A 183 -2.76 14.17 -3.93
N ILE A 184 -3.85 14.18 -3.17
CA ILE A 184 -4.72 15.33 -2.98
C ILE A 184 -4.34 15.98 -1.64
N GLY A 185 -3.48 17.01 -1.69
CA GLY A 185 -3.10 17.78 -0.49
C GLY A 185 -4.31 18.45 0.17
N ALA A 186 -4.18 18.80 1.45
CA ALA A 186 -5.29 19.33 2.27
C ALA A 186 -6.05 20.48 1.61
N ASN A 187 -5.36 21.44 1.04
CA ASN A 187 -6.00 22.58 0.37
C ASN A 187 -6.85 22.15 -0.85
N ALA A 188 -6.29 21.30 -1.72
CA ALA A 188 -7.03 20.77 -2.87
C ALA A 188 -8.20 19.89 -2.42
N TYR A 189 -7.99 19.08 -1.37
CA TYR A 189 -9.04 18.27 -0.76
C TYR A 189 -10.21 19.12 -0.26
N ASN A 190 -9.91 20.17 0.50
CA ASN A 190 -10.95 21.07 1.06
C ASN A 190 -11.76 21.76 -0.05
N ARG A 191 -11.10 22.17 -1.15
CA ARG A 191 -11.80 22.72 -2.34
C ARG A 191 -12.69 21.68 -3.02
N LEU A 192 -12.21 20.45 -3.21
CA LEU A 192 -12.99 19.37 -3.82
C LEU A 192 -14.18 19.00 -2.93
N TYR A 193 -13.93 18.82 -1.63
CA TYR A 193 -15.00 18.52 -0.67
C TYR A 193 -16.02 19.67 -0.58
N GLY A 194 -15.57 20.91 -0.62
CA GLY A 194 -16.44 22.08 -0.64
C GLY A 194 -17.45 22.07 -1.80
N LYS A 195 -17.06 21.53 -2.96
CA LYS A 195 -17.92 21.37 -4.14
C LYS A 195 -18.80 20.12 -4.06
N MET A 196 -18.22 18.99 -3.68
CA MET A 196 -18.87 17.68 -3.75
C MET A 196 -19.72 17.37 -2.50
N LYS A 197 -19.37 17.94 -1.33
CA LYS A 197 -20.01 17.72 -0.01
C LYS A 197 -20.10 16.26 0.42
N ASN A 198 -19.31 15.38 -0.21
CA ASN A 198 -19.33 13.95 0.03
C ASN A 198 -17.93 13.35 -0.24
N VAL A 199 -17.34 12.71 0.78
CA VAL A 199 -16.04 12.08 0.70
C VAL A 199 -15.99 10.95 -0.34
N ASN A 200 -17.09 10.21 -0.50
CA ASN A 200 -17.14 9.10 -1.48
C ASN A 200 -17.09 9.63 -2.92
N LEU A 201 -17.60 10.84 -3.19
CA LEU A 201 -17.44 11.50 -4.49
C LEU A 201 -16.00 11.93 -4.75
N VAL A 202 -15.30 12.44 -3.71
CA VAL A 202 -13.87 12.79 -3.82
C VAL A 202 -13.04 11.53 -4.08
N LEU A 203 -13.33 10.43 -3.37
CA LEU A 203 -12.69 9.14 -3.60
C LEU A 203 -12.96 8.63 -5.02
N ALA A 204 -14.21 8.61 -5.45
CA ALA A 204 -14.61 8.15 -6.78
C ALA A 204 -13.87 8.93 -7.89
N TRP A 205 -13.75 10.24 -7.74
CA TRP A 205 -12.96 11.08 -8.64
C TRP A 205 -11.48 10.69 -8.63
N GLY A 206 -10.90 10.47 -7.45
CA GLY A 206 -9.50 10.09 -7.30
C GLY A 206 -9.20 8.71 -7.89
N HIS A 207 -10.06 7.71 -7.64
CA HIS A 207 -9.96 6.38 -8.22
C HIS A 207 -10.07 6.41 -9.75
N ALA A 208 -11.06 7.13 -10.28
CA ALA A 208 -11.22 7.30 -11.72
C ALA A 208 -9.97 7.95 -12.34
N ARG A 209 -9.43 9.01 -11.71
CA ARG A 209 -8.22 9.69 -12.18
C ARG A 209 -7.00 8.77 -12.16
N ALA A 210 -6.83 7.96 -11.11
CA ALA A 210 -5.70 7.04 -10.99
C ALA A 210 -5.74 5.95 -12.08
N ILE A 211 -6.93 5.40 -12.38
CA ILE A 211 -7.15 4.44 -13.46
C ILE A 211 -6.84 5.10 -14.83
N GLU A 212 -7.44 6.26 -15.10
CA GLU A 212 -7.27 6.97 -16.37
C GLU A 212 -5.80 7.33 -16.68
N ASN A 213 -5.00 7.58 -15.65
CA ASN A 213 -3.59 7.87 -15.82
C ASN A 213 -2.77 6.65 -16.29
N ILE A 214 -3.20 5.44 -15.97
CA ILE A 214 -2.49 4.19 -16.35
C ILE A 214 -2.95 3.67 -17.71
N LEU A 215 -4.22 3.80 -18.04
CA LEU A 215 -4.80 3.22 -19.27
C LEU A 215 -4.05 3.56 -20.57
N PRO A 216 -3.47 4.74 -20.78
CA PRO A 216 -2.65 5.00 -21.95
C PRO A 216 -1.40 4.14 -22.08
N LEU A 217 -0.91 3.59 -20.95
CA LEU A 217 0.28 2.74 -20.87
C LEU A 217 -0.06 1.25 -20.99
N VAL A 218 -1.33 0.89 -20.75
CA VAL A 218 -1.85 -0.48 -20.80
C VAL A 218 -3.23 -0.50 -21.45
N PRO A 219 -3.34 -0.11 -22.74
CA PRO A 219 -4.62 0.10 -23.41
C PRO A 219 -5.51 -1.15 -23.47
N ASP A 220 -4.90 -2.33 -23.47
CA ASP A 220 -5.60 -3.61 -23.54
C ASP A 220 -5.96 -4.18 -22.15
N CYS A 221 -5.79 -3.40 -21.07
CA CYS A 221 -6.12 -3.84 -19.73
C CYS A 221 -7.65 -4.01 -19.58
N PRO A 222 -8.16 -5.23 -19.31
CA PRO A 222 -9.60 -5.50 -19.40
C PRO A 222 -10.37 -4.98 -18.18
N ARG A 223 -9.74 -4.87 -17.01
CA ARG A 223 -10.46 -4.60 -15.76
C ARG A 223 -9.66 -3.80 -14.74
N ALA A 224 -10.37 -3.14 -13.82
CA ALA A 224 -9.84 -2.51 -12.63
C ALA A 224 -10.57 -3.04 -11.39
N ILE A 225 -9.82 -3.28 -10.30
CA ILE A 225 -10.31 -3.77 -9.02
C ILE A 225 -10.04 -2.73 -7.95
N SER A 226 -11.05 -2.39 -7.15
CA SER A 226 -10.88 -1.52 -5.98
C SER A 226 -11.59 -2.10 -4.76
N ASP A 227 -11.13 -1.69 -3.55
CA ASP A 227 -11.90 -1.96 -2.33
C ASP A 227 -13.23 -1.22 -2.35
N GLN A 228 -14.25 -1.79 -1.71
CA GLN A 228 -15.60 -1.23 -1.72
C GLN A 228 -15.70 -0.10 -0.69
N PHE A 229 -15.75 1.14 -1.14
CA PHE A 229 -15.98 2.31 -0.29
C PHE A 229 -17.34 3.00 -0.52
N GLY A 230 -18.09 2.58 -1.55
CA GLY A 230 -19.36 3.16 -1.92
C GLY A 230 -20.03 2.40 -3.07
N ARG A 231 -20.98 3.05 -3.72
CA ARG A 231 -21.65 2.46 -4.90
C ARG A 231 -20.70 2.49 -6.09
N LYS A 232 -20.60 1.37 -6.82
CA LYS A 232 -19.77 1.22 -8.03
C LYS A 232 -20.02 2.32 -9.07
N GLU A 233 -21.27 2.73 -9.21
CA GLU A 233 -21.70 3.76 -10.15
C GLU A 233 -21.06 5.14 -9.90
N LEU A 234 -20.60 5.42 -8.68
CA LEU A 234 -19.89 6.67 -8.38
C LEU A 234 -18.57 6.76 -9.13
N ILE A 235 -17.78 5.68 -9.12
CA ILE A 235 -16.51 5.62 -9.86
C ILE A 235 -16.79 5.59 -11.35
N GLN A 236 -17.76 4.76 -11.80
CA GLN A 236 -18.12 4.65 -13.22
C GLN A 236 -18.52 6.00 -13.83
N ARG A 237 -19.31 6.80 -13.10
CA ARG A 237 -19.68 8.15 -13.54
C ARG A 237 -18.51 9.13 -13.57
N ALA A 238 -17.51 8.93 -12.72
CA ALA A 238 -16.31 9.76 -12.68
C ALA A 238 -15.30 9.40 -13.78
N LEU A 239 -15.37 8.19 -14.36
CA LEU A 239 -14.51 7.75 -15.45
C LEU A 239 -14.81 8.51 -16.74
N MET A 240 -13.74 8.89 -17.45
CA MET A 240 -13.80 9.50 -18.77
C MET A 240 -13.91 8.42 -19.86
N SER A 241 -13.82 8.82 -21.15
CA SER A 241 -14.08 7.96 -22.31
C SER A 241 -13.29 6.66 -22.34
N LYS A 242 -12.01 6.68 -21.95
CA LYS A 242 -11.17 5.47 -21.92
C LYS A 242 -11.51 4.57 -20.75
N GLY A 243 -11.71 5.13 -19.59
CA GLY A 243 -12.02 4.37 -18.38
C GLY A 243 -13.42 3.75 -18.40
N ARG A 244 -14.37 4.32 -19.17
CA ARG A 244 -15.71 3.75 -19.30
C ARG A 244 -15.75 2.39 -20.02
N GLN A 245 -14.70 2.03 -20.72
CA GLN A 245 -14.57 0.74 -21.42
C GLN A 245 -14.00 -0.35 -20.53
N ILE A 246 -13.40 0.00 -19.39
CA ILE A 246 -12.82 -0.97 -18.46
C ILE A 246 -13.91 -1.61 -17.59
N ASP A 247 -13.82 -2.93 -17.34
CA ASP A 247 -14.66 -3.58 -16.34
C ASP A 247 -14.20 -3.20 -14.93
N LEU A 248 -14.93 -2.28 -14.31
CA LEU A 248 -14.66 -1.87 -12.93
C LEU A 248 -15.31 -2.84 -11.95
N GLN A 249 -14.52 -3.46 -11.10
CA GLN A 249 -14.96 -4.38 -10.05
C GLN A 249 -14.68 -3.76 -8.67
N GLN A 250 -15.70 -3.72 -7.81
CA GLN A 250 -15.53 -3.43 -6.39
C GLN A 250 -15.71 -4.73 -5.61
N ARG A 251 -14.74 -5.05 -4.75
CA ARG A 251 -14.75 -6.28 -3.97
C ARG A 251 -14.55 -5.95 -2.48
N HIS A 252 -15.25 -6.68 -1.61
CA HIS A 252 -14.92 -6.69 -0.19
C HIS A 252 -13.57 -7.35 0.02
N LYS A 253 -12.72 -6.76 0.88
CA LYS A 253 -11.36 -7.24 1.15
C LYS A 253 -10.53 -7.37 -0.13
N ALA A 254 -10.65 -6.38 -1.02
CA ALA A 254 -9.91 -6.36 -2.27
C ALA A 254 -8.38 -6.33 -2.06
N GLU A 255 -7.91 -5.99 -0.86
CA GLU A 255 -6.50 -6.05 -0.47
C GLU A 255 -5.87 -7.46 -0.53
N SER A 256 -6.67 -8.52 -0.64
CA SER A 256 -6.19 -9.86 -0.96
C SER A 256 -5.67 -10.00 -2.39
N ASP A 257 -6.09 -9.13 -3.29
CA ASP A 257 -5.57 -9.01 -4.64
C ASP A 257 -4.22 -8.32 -4.66
N VAL A 258 -3.25 -8.87 -5.40
CA VAL A 258 -1.86 -8.39 -5.37
C VAL A 258 -1.70 -7.00 -5.99
N ALA A 259 -2.50 -6.64 -6.99
CA ALA A 259 -2.45 -5.30 -7.58
C ALA A 259 -3.05 -4.26 -6.63
N VAL A 260 -4.16 -4.58 -5.94
CA VAL A 260 -4.75 -3.73 -4.91
C VAL A 260 -3.80 -3.58 -3.72
N ALA A 261 -3.16 -4.66 -3.27
CA ALA A 261 -2.15 -4.61 -2.22
C ALA A 261 -0.93 -3.74 -2.61
N ALA A 262 -0.47 -3.82 -3.86
CA ALA A 262 0.59 -2.95 -4.37
C ALA A 262 0.15 -1.48 -4.40
N ALA A 263 -1.07 -1.19 -4.86
CA ALA A 263 -1.66 0.15 -4.83
C ALA A 263 -1.76 0.69 -3.39
N SER A 264 -2.20 -0.13 -2.43
CA SER A 264 -2.28 0.21 -1.01
C SER A 264 -0.92 0.61 -0.43
N ILE A 265 0.14 -0.15 -0.73
CA ILE A 265 1.51 0.17 -0.30
C ILE A 265 1.98 1.51 -0.90
N LEU A 266 1.76 1.74 -2.20
CA LEU A 266 2.12 2.98 -2.88
C LEU A 266 1.35 4.19 -2.33
N ALA A 267 0.04 4.02 -2.07
CA ALA A 267 -0.78 5.08 -1.47
C ALA A 267 -0.30 5.42 -0.06
N ARG A 268 -0.01 4.40 0.78
CA ARG A 268 0.50 4.60 2.14
C ARG A 268 1.89 5.23 2.16
N GLU A 269 2.80 4.80 1.28
CA GLU A 269 4.11 5.44 1.13
C GLU A 269 3.99 6.92 0.81
N ALA A 270 3.16 7.29 -0.16
CA ALA A 270 2.96 8.67 -0.54
C ALA A 270 2.26 9.49 0.56
N PHE A 271 1.30 8.90 1.29
CA PHE A 271 0.69 9.51 2.48
C PHE A 271 1.75 9.80 3.55
N LEU A 272 2.60 8.83 3.89
CA LEU A 272 3.67 9.00 4.88
C LEU A 272 4.67 10.09 4.48
N ASN A 273 5.00 10.19 3.19
CA ASN A 273 5.84 11.28 2.66
C ASN A 273 5.15 12.63 2.82
N GLY A 274 3.84 12.71 2.53
CA GLY A 274 3.05 13.93 2.76
C GLY A 274 3.04 14.35 4.23
N MET A 275 2.89 13.39 5.16
CA MET A 275 2.94 13.65 6.60
C MET A 275 4.32 14.15 7.05
N ARG A 276 5.41 13.57 6.54
CA ARG A 276 6.78 14.05 6.82
C ARG A 276 6.97 15.49 6.32
N SER A 277 6.53 15.79 5.10
CA SER A 277 6.61 17.15 4.56
C SER A 277 5.88 18.19 5.41
N LEU A 278 4.73 17.83 5.99
CA LEU A 278 4.03 18.69 6.94
C LEU A 278 4.84 18.88 8.23
N GLN A 279 5.38 17.80 8.79
CA GLN A 279 6.22 17.85 10.00
C GLN A 279 7.44 18.75 9.81
N ASP A 280 8.12 18.61 8.66
CA ASP A 280 9.30 19.42 8.32
C ASP A 280 8.93 20.91 8.16
N LYS A 281 7.80 21.19 7.47
CA LYS A 281 7.35 22.56 7.22
C LYS A 281 6.95 23.30 8.50
N TYR A 282 6.17 22.66 9.38
CA TYR A 282 5.60 23.30 10.57
C TYR A 282 6.39 23.02 11.85
N ARG A 283 7.45 22.20 11.78
CA ARG A 283 8.28 21.79 12.91
C ARG A 283 7.45 21.25 14.07
N GLN A 284 6.41 20.49 13.74
CA GLN A 284 5.47 19.91 14.69
C GLN A 284 5.11 18.49 14.27
N ARG A 285 4.88 17.61 15.27
CA ARG A 285 4.39 16.24 15.02
C ARG A 285 2.91 16.28 14.66
N PHE A 286 2.54 15.54 13.59
CA PHE A 286 1.16 15.34 13.16
C PHE A 286 0.75 13.89 13.42
N PRO A 287 -0.06 13.61 14.48
CA PRO A 287 -0.58 12.27 14.74
C PRO A 287 -1.53 11.83 13.62
N LYS A 288 -1.56 10.51 13.36
CA LYS A 288 -2.50 9.88 12.42
C LYS A 288 -3.89 9.72 13.06
N GLY A 289 -4.93 9.57 12.23
CA GLY A 289 -6.31 9.39 12.68
C GLY A 289 -7.01 10.70 13.04
N ALA A 290 -7.93 10.64 14.02
CA ALA A 290 -8.75 11.77 14.47
C ALA A 290 -9.02 11.70 16.00
N SER A 291 -8.04 11.21 16.77
CA SER A 291 -8.09 11.06 18.23
C SER A 291 -7.92 12.40 18.97
N GLU A 292 -7.98 12.37 20.31
CA GLU A 292 -7.67 13.52 21.17
C GLU A 292 -6.28 14.08 20.94
N GLN A 293 -5.28 13.23 20.69
CA GLN A 293 -3.92 13.69 20.35
C GLN A 293 -3.89 14.52 19.06
N VAL A 294 -4.76 14.21 18.09
CA VAL A 294 -4.92 14.98 16.86
C VAL A 294 -5.57 16.33 17.15
N VAL A 295 -6.58 16.37 18.02
CA VAL A 295 -7.23 17.62 18.45
C VAL A 295 -6.21 18.54 19.12
N GLU A 296 -5.41 18.00 20.04
CA GLU A 296 -4.40 18.78 20.77
C GLU A 296 -3.33 19.32 19.80
N ALA A 297 -2.82 18.48 18.90
CA ALA A 297 -1.87 18.92 17.88
C ALA A 297 -2.45 20.00 16.96
N ALA A 298 -3.76 19.92 16.65
CA ALA A 298 -4.43 20.93 15.84
C ALA A 298 -4.60 22.26 16.59
N LYS A 299 -4.94 22.26 17.89
CA LYS A 299 -5.01 23.47 18.73
C LYS A 299 -3.66 24.18 18.78
N GLN A 300 -2.58 23.44 19.08
CA GLN A 300 -1.22 24.00 19.11
C GLN A 300 -0.79 24.58 17.75
N LEU A 301 -1.20 23.93 16.64
CA LEU A 301 -0.94 24.41 15.29
C LEU A 301 -1.65 25.73 15.00
N VAL A 302 -2.93 25.82 15.38
CA VAL A 302 -3.77 27.04 15.23
C VAL A 302 -3.27 28.18 16.09
N GLU A 303 -2.89 27.91 17.33
CA GLU A 303 -2.31 28.91 18.24
C GLU A 303 -1.06 29.56 17.65
N LYS A 304 -0.19 28.79 17.01
CA LYS A 304 1.06 29.28 16.42
C LYS A 304 0.90 29.96 15.07
N ASN A 305 -0.08 29.54 14.25
CA ASN A 305 -0.12 29.90 12.84
C ASN A 305 -1.45 30.53 12.40
N GLY A 306 -2.41 30.66 13.32
CA GLY A 306 -3.78 31.10 13.00
C GLY A 306 -4.65 29.96 12.42
N PRO A 307 -5.99 30.18 12.38
CA PRO A 307 -6.96 29.15 12.00
C PRO A 307 -6.82 28.66 10.55
N ASP A 308 -6.38 29.51 9.62
CA ASP A 308 -6.26 29.20 8.19
C ASP A 308 -5.24 28.12 7.89
N VAL A 309 -4.31 27.88 8.82
CA VAL A 309 -3.32 26.79 8.70
C VAL A 309 -4.01 25.44 8.49
N LEU A 310 -5.19 25.23 9.04
CA LEU A 310 -5.96 23.99 8.87
C LEU A 310 -6.36 23.74 7.41
N LEU A 311 -6.59 24.78 6.62
CA LEU A 311 -6.88 24.64 5.19
C LEU A 311 -5.73 24.00 4.42
N HIS A 312 -4.50 24.16 4.89
CA HIS A 312 -3.28 23.67 4.25
C HIS A 312 -2.76 22.36 4.86
N THR A 313 -3.25 21.96 6.03
CA THR A 313 -2.70 20.83 6.80
C THR A 313 -3.73 19.74 7.07
N ALA A 314 -5.02 20.06 7.09
CA ALA A 314 -6.08 19.17 7.56
C ALA A 314 -7.26 19.06 6.58
N LYS A 315 -7.98 17.95 6.67
CA LYS A 315 -9.26 17.72 5.99
C LYS A 315 -10.38 18.32 6.84
N CYS A 316 -10.70 19.59 6.59
CA CYS A 316 -11.57 20.42 7.47
C CYS A 316 -13.02 19.94 7.62
N HIS A 317 -13.45 18.93 6.87
CA HIS A 317 -14.79 18.33 7.03
C HIS A 317 -14.92 17.43 8.27
N PHE A 318 -13.80 17.07 8.90
CA PHE A 318 -13.83 16.28 10.14
C PHE A 318 -14.40 17.12 11.30
N LYS A 319 -15.15 16.48 12.20
CA LYS A 319 -15.66 17.09 13.43
C LYS A 319 -14.53 17.72 14.28
N THR A 320 -13.32 17.22 14.17
CA THR A 320 -12.10 17.76 14.79
C THR A 320 -11.96 19.26 14.53
N THR A 321 -12.33 19.77 13.35
CA THR A 321 -12.26 21.19 13.01
C THR A 321 -13.17 22.02 13.91
N ASP A 322 -14.42 21.57 14.14
CA ASP A 322 -15.35 22.26 15.03
C ASP A 322 -14.95 22.15 16.50
N VAL A 323 -14.29 21.07 16.92
CA VAL A 323 -13.73 20.93 18.27
C VAL A 323 -12.57 21.91 18.50
N VAL A 324 -11.75 22.16 17.49
CA VAL A 324 -10.58 23.04 17.56
C VAL A 324 -10.97 24.52 17.48
N LEU A 325 -11.91 24.88 16.59
CA LEU A 325 -12.28 26.27 16.29
C LEU A 325 -13.59 26.73 16.92
N GLY A 326 -14.26 25.88 17.69
CA GLY A 326 -15.61 26.10 18.21
C GLY A 326 -16.72 25.82 17.18
N SER A 327 -17.94 25.74 17.66
CA SER A 327 -19.11 25.41 16.84
C SER A 327 -19.21 26.30 15.59
N GLY A 328 -19.37 25.66 14.42
CA GLY A 328 -19.41 26.33 13.12
C GLY A 328 -18.06 26.77 12.57
N GLY A 329 -16.93 26.38 13.20
CA GLY A 329 -15.57 26.67 12.75
C GLY A 329 -15.28 26.14 11.35
N MET A 330 -15.70 24.91 11.06
CA MET A 330 -15.64 24.33 9.72
C MET A 330 -16.38 25.18 8.68
N LYS A 331 -17.60 25.62 8.99
CA LYS A 331 -18.42 26.42 8.06
C LYS A 331 -17.75 27.77 7.77
N ARG A 332 -17.22 28.46 8.79
CA ARG A 332 -16.46 29.71 8.62
C ARG A 332 -15.27 29.56 7.69
N LEU A 333 -14.37 28.63 7.99
CA LEU A 333 -13.19 28.34 7.15
C LEU A 333 -13.55 28.01 5.70
N MET A 334 -14.57 27.18 5.48
CA MET A 334 -14.98 26.77 4.14
C MET A 334 -15.68 27.88 3.36
N THR A 335 -16.30 28.86 4.04
CA THR A 335 -16.92 30.05 3.39
C THR A 335 -15.82 31.02 2.93
N GLU A 336 -14.78 31.23 3.71
CA GLU A 336 -13.65 32.08 3.35
C GLU A 336 -12.92 31.57 2.10
N VAL A 337 -12.74 30.25 1.97
CA VAL A 337 -12.20 29.60 0.75
C VAL A 337 -13.03 29.90 -0.49
N ALA A 338 -14.36 29.98 -0.34
CA ALA A 338 -15.27 30.29 -1.44
C ALA A 338 -15.21 31.78 -1.85
N GLN A 339 -15.04 32.69 -0.88
CA GLN A 339 -14.98 34.13 -1.11
C GLN A 339 -13.69 34.63 -1.74
N THR A 340 -12.53 34.10 -1.28
CA THR A 340 -11.20 34.43 -1.84
C THR A 340 -11.11 34.13 -3.33
N ARG A 341 -11.85 33.13 -3.79
CA ARG A 341 -11.89 32.73 -5.20
C ARG A 341 -12.68 33.70 -6.10
N ASN A 342 -13.70 34.33 -5.60
CA ASN A 342 -14.47 35.34 -6.37
C ASN A 342 -13.64 36.58 -6.61
N ILE A 343 -12.71 36.92 -5.74
CA ILE A 343 -11.80 38.06 -5.88
C ILE A 343 -10.73 37.76 -6.92
N GLU A 344 -10.12 36.59 -6.93
CA GLU A 344 -9.11 36.19 -7.93
C GLU A 344 -9.68 36.11 -9.36
N HIS A 345 -10.93 35.66 -9.51
CA HIS A 345 -11.61 35.64 -10.82
C HIS A 345 -12.07 37.00 -11.30
N SER A 346 -12.38 37.93 -10.41
CA SER A 346 -12.79 39.29 -10.79
C SER A 346 -11.60 40.17 -11.18
N THR A 347 -10.43 39.94 -10.58
CA THR A 347 -9.19 40.69 -10.93
C THR A 347 -8.54 40.19 -12.22
N SER A 348 -8.73 38.94 -12.62
CA SER A 348 -8.21 38.42 -13.90
C SER A 348 -9.07 38.83 -15.12
N ASN A 349 -10.33 39.22 -14.92
CA ASN A 349 -11.22 39.71 -16.00
C ASN A 349 -11.14 41.24 -16.26
N THR A 350 -10.33 41.97 -15.49
CA THR A 350 -10.20 43.44 -15.64
C THR A 350 -8.90 43.85 -16.37
N GLN A 351 -8.14 42.87 -16.92
CA GLN A 351 -6.90 43.10 -17.66
C GLN A 351 -6.99 42.54 -19.10
N HIS A 352 -8.09 42.78 -19.78
CA HIS A 352 -8.17 42.64 -21.25
C HIS A 352 -8.88 43.86 -21.87
#